data_04157335d9d7a48c3d9239ca3144597f
#
_entry.id   04157335d9d7a48c3d9239ca3144597f
#
_cell.length_a   1.000
_cell.length_b   1.000
_cell.length_c   1.000
_cell.angle_alpha   90.00
_cell.angle_beta   90.00
_cell.angle_gamma   90.00
#
_symmetry.space_group_name_H-M   'P 1'
#
loop_
_entity.id
_entity.type
_entity.pdbx_description
1 polymer ?
#
loop_
_entity_poly.entity_id
_entity_poly.type
_entity_poly.pdbx_seq_one_letter_code
_entity_poly.pdbx_strand_id
1 'polypeptide(L)'
;MIIRLIISLSLILSTSLNLGAQSYPPKISSDSVHTYKSAEGHDLKIWVFNPTITSKTNAPAMLFFFGGGWHSGSPTQFVKYCERLSEHGMVGIVADYRVKSRHGVQAKTCVEDALDALRYITENATTLGIDPMRIGVGGASAGGHLAASLGTIHASDPAAPKVMALFNPTTVLAPIADDLSDASLGEFEKMNARYQAKEEHLRALIGLEPVELSPFHHVASNSPPTIIFHGTNDKTVPYESAKLFASQLKKNGVFVDLKTYEGAGHRFFNREPYFSQTAGELEAFLLGLGWLE
;
A
#
# COMPACT_ATOMS: atom_id res chain seq x y z
N MET A 1 -5.67 -79.12 4.60
CA MET A 1 -4.72 -78.19 5.26
C MET A 1 -5.07 -76.80 4.74
N ILE A 2 -5.89 -76.03 5.46
CA ILE A 2 -6.45 -74.74 5.03
C ILE A 2 -5.64 -73.65 5.75
N ILE A 3 -4.86 -72.88 4.97
CA ILE A 3 -4.11 -71.72 5.46
C ILE A 3 -5.06 -70.51 5.51
N ARG A 4 -5.35 -70.03 6.72
CA ARG A 4 -6.07 -68.78 6.95
C ARG A 4 -5.10 -67.62 6.85
N LEU A 5 -5.30 -66.77 5.84
CA LEU A 5 -4.59 -65.50 5.64
C LEU A 5 -5.28 -64.45 6.57
N ILE A 6 -4.56 -63.97 7.57
CA ILE A 6 -5.03 -62.86 8.43
C ILE A 6 -4.56 -61.56 7.78
N ILE A 7 -5.48 -60.78 7.25
CA ILE A 7 -5.23 -59.43 6.74
C ILE A 7 -5.37 -58.47 7.91
N SER A 8 -4.26 -57.94 8.40
CA SER A 8 -4.25 -56.87 9.40
C SER A 8 -4.54 -55.54 8.69
N LEU A 9 -5.72 -54.97 8.98
CA LEU A 9 -6.12 -53.67 8.52
C LEU A 9 -5.49 -52.60 9.43
N SER A 10 -4.40 -52.00 9.04
CA SER A 10 -3.79 -50.89 9.78
C SER A 10 -4.57 -49.59 9.48
N LEU A 11 -5.31 -49.17 10.49
CA LEU A 11 -6.04 -47.89 10.47
C LEU A 11 -5.01 -46.77 10.62
N ILE A 12 -4.61 -46.13 9.49
CA ILE A 12 -3.79 -44.91 9.51
C ILE A 12 -4.74 -43.77 9.91
N LEU A 13 -4.66 -43.38 11.18
CA LEU A 13 -5.32 -42.17 11.69
C LEU A 13 -4.56 -40.97 11.13
N SER A 14 -5.00 -40.39 10.01
CA SER A 14 -4.51 -39.14 9.49
C SER A 14 -4.98 -38.02 10.42
N THR A 15 -4.15 -37.65 11.39
CA THR A 15 -4.31 -36.38 12.11
C THR A 15 -4.03 -35.25 11.12
N SER A 16 -5.08 -34.70 10.52
CA SER A 16 -5.02 -33.42 9.84
C SER A 16 -4.65 -32.37 10.90
N LEU A 17 -3.38 -31.94 10.88
CA LEU A 17 -2.95 -30.74 11.55
C LEU A 17 -3.76 -29.58 10.94
N ASN A 18 -4.85 -29.20 11.61
CA ASN A 18 -5.50 -27.93 11.43
C ASN A 18 -4.45 -26.86 11.79
N LEU A 19 -3.66 -26.42 10.81
CA LEU A 19 -2.97 -25.13 10.85
C LEU A 19 -4.10 -24.11 11.00
N GLY A 20 -4.36 -23.69 12.24
CA GLY A 20 -5.45 -22.78 12.57
C GLY A 20 -5.40 -21.58 11.64
N ALA A 21 -6.46 -21.40 10.87
CA ALA A 21 -6.63 -20.19 10.07
C ALA A 21 -6.46 -19.00 11.01
N GLN A 22 -5.42 -18.19 10.79
CA GLN A 22 -5.14 -17.03 11.61
C GLN A 22 -6.40 -16.15 11.61
N SER A 23 -6.97 -15.90 12.77
CA SER A 23 -8.22 -15.13 12.89
C SER A 23 -8.05 -13.76 12.26
N TYR A 24 -9.00 -13.36 11.42
CA TYR A 24 -9.02 -12.02 10.81
C TYR A 24 -10.19 -11.21 11.41
N PRO A 25 -10.04 -9.95 11.72
CA PRO A 25 -8.82 -9.12 11.58
C PRO A 25 -7.68 -9.57 12.52
N PRO A 26 -6.41 -9.28 12.16
CA PRO A 26 -5.26 -9.69 12.95
C PRO A 26 -5.27 -8.99 14.31
N LYS A 27 -4.70 -9.65 15.33
CA LYS A 27 -4.41 -9.00 16.60
C LYS A 27 -3.15 -8.15 16.42
N ILE A 28 -3.30 -6.83 16.49
CA ILE A 28 -2.23 -5.85 16.44
C ILE A 28 -2.20 -5.13 17.79
N SER A 29 -1.03 -5.10 18.43
CA SER A 29 -0.80 -4.28 19.61
C SER A 29 -0.64 -2.83 19.15
N SER A 30 -1.58 -1.98 19.50
CA SER A 30 -1.63 -0.54 19.16
C SER A 30 -2.28 0.21 20.31
N ASP A 31 -2.16 1.53 20.33
CA ASP A 31 -2.72 2.37 21.40
C ASP A 31 -4.24 2.45 21.33
N SER A 32 -4.79 2.48 20.10
CA SER A 32 -6.24 2.42 19.92
C SER A 32 -6.61 1.74 18.60
N VAL A 33 -7.87 1.27 18.55
CA VAL A 33 -8.46 0.64 17.37
C VAL A 33 -9.83 1.26 17.11
N HIS A 34 -10.07 1.68 15.87
CA HIS A 34 -11.33 2.30 15.49
C HIS A 34 -11.93 1.59 14.29
N THR A 35 -13.25 1.43 14.25
CA THR A 35 -13.97 1.02 13.04
C THR A 35 -14.23 2.28 12.22
N TYR A 36 -13.61 2.41 11.05
CA TYR A 36 -13.81 3.57 10.19
C TYR A 36 -14.95 3.37 9.19
N LYS A 37 -15.33 2.11 8.95
CA LYS A 37 -16.40 1.76 8.01
C LYS A 37 -16.99 0.40 8.37
N SER A 38 -18.32 0.29 8.28
CA SER A 38 -19.03 -1.00 8.27
C SER A 38 -19.69 -1.18 6.91
N ALA A 39 -19.32 -2.22 6.17
CA ALA A 39 -19.82 -2.48 4.82
C ALA A 39 -20.04 -3.98 4.60
N GLU A 40 -21.20 -4.35 4.09
CA GLU A 40 -21.56 -5.74 3.75
C GLU A 40 -21.32 -6.74 4.90
N GLY A 41 -21.58 -6.31 6.14
CA GLY A 41 -21.40 -7.14 7.35
C GLY A 41 -19.95 -7.24 7.84
N HIS A 42 -19.04 -6.44 7.29
CA HIS A 42 -17.64 -6.38 7.70
C HIS A 42 -17.29 -5.02 8.30
N ASP A 43 -16.67 -5.06 9.50
CA ASP A 43 -16.11 -3.87 10.14
C ASP A 43 -14.65 -3.69 9.71
N LEU A 44 -14.39 -2.62 8.97
CA LEU A 44 -13.06 -2.23 8.55
C LEU A 44 -12.43 -1.32 9.60
N LYS A 45 -11.22 -1.66 10.03
CA LYS A 45 -10.56 -1.05 11.18
C LYS A 45 -9.29 -0.32 10.81
N ILE A 46 -8.96 0.67 11.63
CA ILE A 46 -7.64 1.27 11.71
C ILE A 46 -7.04 0.98 13.09
N TRP A 47 -5.72 0.80 13.13
CA TRP A 47 -4.91 0.66 14.34
C TRP A 47 -3.99 1.87 14.43
N VAL A 48 -4.02 2.57 15.55
CA VAL A 48 -3.34 3.84 15.77
C VAL A 48 -2.19 3.64 16.75
N PHE A 49 -1.02 4.14 16.38
CA PHE A 49 0.20 4.16 17.17
C PHE A 49 0.53 5.63 17.48
N ASN A 50 0.34 6.03 18.72
CA ASN A 50 0.54 7.40 19.15
C ASN A 50 2.03 7.72 19.31
N PRO A 51 2.42 9.00 19.16
CA PRO A 51 3.79 9.41 19.43
C PRO A 51 4.22 9.04 20.85
N THR A 52 5.42 8.47 20.99
CA THR A 52 6.04 8.22 22.30
C THR A 52 6.62 9.49 22.90
N ILE A 53 6.88 10.49 22.07
CA ILE A 53 7.32 11.83 22.48
C ILE A 53 6.11 12.76 22.45
N THR A 54 5.74 13.29 23.61
CA THR A 54 4.61 14.24 23.71
C THR A 54 4.97 15.59 23.11
N SER A 55 4.33 15.96 22.02
CA SER A 55 4.32 17.32 21.49
C SER A 55 3.18 18.12 22.16
N LYS A 56 3.36 19.45 22.25
CA LYS A 56 2.30 20.37 22.70
C LYS A 56 1.23 20.62 21.64
N THR A 57 1.46 20.17 20.42
CA THR A 57 0.57 20.33 19.25
C THR A 57 0.15 18.98 18.72
N ASN A 58 -0.93 18.95 17.96
CA ASN A 58 -1.33 17.75 17.21
C ASN A 58 -0.19 17.28 16.30
N ALA A 59 0.03 15.96 16.24
CA ALA A 59 1.13 15.36 15.54
C ALA A 59 0.82 15.16 14.04
N PRO A 60 1.80 15.16 13.14
CA PRO A 60 1.61 14.67 11.80
C PRO A 60 1.30 13.17 11.83
N ALA A 61 0.65 12.66 10.77
CA ALA A 61 0.25 11.25 10.70
C ALA A 61 0.59 10.60 9.36
N MET A 62 0.88 9.31 9.38
CA MET A 62 1.00 8.46 8.19
C MET A 62 0.03 7.29 8.26
N LEU A 63 -0.85 7.18 7.24
CA LEU A 63 -1.79 6.09 7.05
C LEU A 63 -1.22 5.10 6.03
N PHE A 64 -1.04 3.84 6.42
CA PHE A 64 -0.46 2.80 5.56
C PHE A 64 -1.47 1.75 5.14
N PHE A 65 -1.37 1.34 3.86
CA PHE A 65 -2.13 0.26 3.24
C PHE A 65 -1.22 -0.90 2.86
N PHE A 66 -1.61 -2.11 3.21
CA PHE A 66 -0.84 -3.32 2.91
C PHE A 66 -0.92 -3.72 1.43
N GLY A 67 0.10 -4.46 0.96
CA GLY A 67 0.13 -5.10 -0.35
C GLY A 67 -0.59 -6.45 -0.38
N GLY A 68 -0.71 -7.02 -1.58
CA GLY A 68 -1.29 -8.34 -1.77
C GLY A 68 -2.20 -8.45 -2.99
N GLY A 69 -1.98 -7.61 -4.01
CA GLY A 69 -2.64 -7.66 -5.32
C GLY A 69 -4.15 -7.43 -5.26
N TRP A 70 -4.64 -6.65 -4.30
CA TRP A 70 -6.08 -6.44 -4.00
C TRP A 70 -6.81 -7.76 -3.69
N HIS A 71 -6.08 -8.86 -3.67
CA HIS A 71 -6.60 -10.20 -3.42
C HIS A 71 -6.53 -10.61 -1.96
N SER A 72 -5.43 -10.32 -1.27
CA SER A 72 -5.14 -10.75 0.10
C SER A 72 -4.23 -9.74 0.81
N GLY A 73 -3.78 -10.07 2.02
CA GLY A 73 -2.85 -9.25 2.78
C GLY A 73 -3.36 -8.93 4.19
N SER A 74 -2.56 -8.14 4.93
CA SER A 74 -2.85 -7.81 6.32
C SER A 74 -2.23 -6.47 6.71
N PRO A 75 -2.92 -5.65 7.54
CA PRO A 75 -2.38 -4.41 8.10
C PRO A 75 -1.06 -4.59 8.86
N THR A 76 -0.75 -5.80 9.32
CA THR A 76 0.50 -6.11 10.04
C THR A 76 1.76 -5.77 9.24
N GLN A 77 1.66 -5.61 7.92
CA GLN A 77 2.80 -5.31 7.05
C GLN A 77 3.52 -4.01 7.43
N PHE A 78 2.80 -3.00 7.88
CA PHE A 78 3.36 -1.68 8.17
C PHE A 78 3.41 -1.35 9.66
N VAL A 79 3.11 -2.29 10.56
CA VAL A 79 3.17 -2.06 12.01
C VAL A 79 4.54 -1.53 12.44
N LYS A 80 5.64 -2.15 11.99
CA LYS A 80 7.01 -1.70 12.32
C LYS A 80 7.33 -0.28 11.84
N TYR A 81 6.77 0.15 10.70
CA TYR A 81 6.90 1.53 10.22
C TYR A 81 6.12 2.50 11.11
N CYS A 82 4.91 2.11 11.54
CA CYS A 82 4.12 2.92 12.47
C CYS A 82 4.80 3.06 13.84
N GLU A 83 5.30 1.95 14.41
CA GLU A 83 6.06 1.94 15.66
C GLU A 83 7.26 2.88 15.56
N ARG A 84 8.05 2.79 14.49
CA ARG A 84 9.23 3.62 14.29
C ARG A 84 8.89 5.10 14.08
N LEU A 85 7.83 5.44 13.33
CA LEU A 85 7.37 6.82 13.17
C LEU A 85 6.85 7.39 14.50
N SER A 86 6.22 6.56 15.35
CA SER A 86 5.76 6.99 16.67
C SER A 86 6.92 7.38 17.60
N GLU A 87 8.06 6.71 17.48
CA GLU A 87 9.30 7.07 18.19
C GLU A 87 9.84 8.45 17.78
N HIS A 88 9.46 8.93 16.57
CA HIS A 88 9.86 10.23 16.01
C HIS A 88 8.74 11.29 16.05
N GLY A 89 7.74 11.11 16.89
CA GLY A 89 6.72 12.13 17.13
C GLY A 89 5.56 12.16 16.14
N MET A 90 5.40 11.13 15.28
CA MET A 90 4.26 11.00 14.36
C MET A 90 3.22 10.00 14.86
N VAL A 91 1.98 10.18 14.46
CA VAL A 91 0.95 9.13 14.58
C VAL A 91 1.11 8.17 13.41
N GLY A 92 1.43 6.90 13.70
CA GLY A 92 1.42 5.81 12.73
C GLY A 92 0.03 5.16 12.67
N ILE A 93 -0.48 4.87 11.49
CA ILE A 93 -1.78 4.22 11.32
C ILE A 93 -1.68 3.14 10.27
N VAL A 94 -2.17 1.94 10.57
CA VAL A 94 -2.40 0.91 9.55
C VAL A 94 -3.89 0.70 9.37
N ALA A 95 -4.35 0.61 8.12
CA ALA A 95 -5.74 0.36 7.80
C ALA A 95 -5.99 -1.03 7.23
N ASP A 96 -7.10 -1.63 7.62
CA ASP A 96 -7.72 -2.71 6.86
C ASP A 96 -8.47 -2.15 5.66
N TYR A 97 -8.71 -2.98 4.68
CA TYR A 97 -9.59 -2.71 3.54
C TYR A 97 -10.09 -4.02 2.96
N ARG A 98 -11.23 -4.00 2.29
CA ARG A 98 -11.79 -5.21 1.67
C ARG A 98 -10.88 -5.72 0.54
N VAL A 99 -10.71 -7.04 0.47
CA VAL A 99 -9.90 -7.72 -0.53
C VAL A 99 -10.67 -8.88 -1.17
N LYS A 100 -10.31 -9.27 -2.38
CA LYS A 100 -11.04 -10.27 -3.16
C LYS A 100 -11.22 -11.61 -2.42
N SER A 101 -10.18 -12.14 -1.79
CA SER A 101 -10.22 -13.48 -1.17
C SER A 101 -11.12 -13.57 0.05
N ARG A 102 -11.34 -12.47 0.76
CA ARG A 102 -12.19 -12.42 1.97
C ARG A 102 -13.57 -11.84 1.70
N HIS A 103 -13.69 -10.94 0.72
CA HIS A 103 -14.89 -10.12 0.55
C HIS A 103 -15.45 -10.15 -0.89
N GLY A 104 -14.80 -10.86 -1.83
CA GLY A 104 -15.28 -10.96 -3.21
C GLY A 104 -15.18 -9.68 -4.05
N VAL A 105 -14.54 -8.63 -3.55
CA VAL A 105 -14.51 -7.31 -4.17
C VAL A 105 -13.44 -7.16 -5.25
N GLN A 106 -13.58 -6.11 -6.07
CA GLN A 106 -12.61 -5.67 -7.07
C GLN A 106 -11.75 -4.52 -6.54
N ALA A 107 -10.66 -4.18 -7.26
CA ALA A 107 -9.69 -3.16 -6.80
C ALA A 107 -10.31 -1.77 -6.61
N LYS A 108 -11.34 -1.39 -7.37
CA LYS A 108 -12.08 -0.13 -7.18
C LYS A 108 -12.61 0.01 -5.75
N THR A 109 -13.18 -1.07 -5.21
CA THR A 109 -13.70 -1.09 -3.84
C THR A 109 -12.58 -0.95 -2.81
N CYS A 110 -11.38 -1.49 -3.09
CA CYS A 110 -10.23 -1.27 -2.22
C CYS A 110 -9.82 0.21 -2.17
N VAL A 111 -9.90 0.94 -3.30
CA VAL A 111 -9.62 2.39 -3.36
C VAL A 111 -10.71 3.18 -2.62
N GLU A 112 -11.98 2.82 -2.77
CA GLU A 112 -13.09 3.42 -2.02
C GLU A 112 -12.89 3.26 -0.50
N ASP A 113 -12.53 2.07 -0.03
CA ASP A 113 -12.26 1.81 1.39
C ASP A 113 -11.04 2.62 1.89
N ALA A 114 -9.99 2.75 1.07
CA ALA A 114 -8.84 3.57 1.40
C ALA A 114 -9.18 5.07 1.53
N LEU A 115 -10.04 5.58 0.65
CA LEU A 115 -10.53 6.97 0.70
C LEU A 115 -11.38 7.19 1.95
N ASP A 116 -12.26 6.26 2.29
CA ASP A 116 -13.09 6.32 3.49
C ASP A 116 -12.25 6.30 4.77
N ALA A 117 -11.17 5.49 4.80
CA ALA A 117 -10.22 5.48 5.92
C ALA A 117 -9.52 6.84 6.07
N LEU A 118 -9.08 7.45 4.97
CA LEU A 118 -8.43 8.76 4.99
C LEU A 118 -9.40 9.86 5.43
N ARG A 119 -10.62 9.86 4.92
CA ARG A 119 -11.68 10.80 5.34
C ARG A 119 -11.99 10.66 6.83
N TYR A 120 -12.16 9.42 7.31
CA TYR A 120 -12.40 9.15 8.73
C TYR A 120 -11.30 9.76 9.61
N ILE A 121 -10.02 9.56 9.25
CA ILE A 121 -8.89 10.12 10.02
C ILE A 121 -8.91 11.65 9.97
N THR A 122 -9.20 12.24 8.82
CA THR A 122 -9.26 13.71 8.66
C THR A 122 -10.40 14.32 9.48
N GLU A 123 -11.57 13.71 9.46
CA GLU A 123 -12.75 14.15 10.20
C GLU A 123 -12.57 13.99 11.73
N ASN A 124 -11.83 12.96 12.15
CA ASN A 124 -11.57 12.67 13.56
C ASN A 124 -10.17 13.12 14.03
N ALA A 125 -9.48 13.95 13.26
CA ALA A 125 -8.09 14.32 13.49
C ALA A 125 -7.84 14.85 14.90
N THR A 126 -8.70 15.75 15.39
CA THR A 126 -8.60 16.32 16.75
C THR A 126 -8.69 15.24 17.83
N THR A 127 -9.62 14.31 17.71
CA THR A 127 -9.82 13.20 18.67
C THR A 127 -8.65 12.23 18.65
N LEU A 128 -8.02 12.05 17.48
CA LEU A 128 -6.87 11.17 17.28
C LEU A 128 -5.53 11.88 17.58
N GLY A 129 -5.55 13.16 18.01
CA GLY A 129 -4.31 13.93 18.28
C GLY A 129 -3.51 14.26 17.01
N ILE A 130 -4.18 14.29 15.84
CA ILE A 130 -3.58 14.47 14.51
C ILE A 130 -3.75 15.92 14.04
N ASP A 131 -2.72 16.44 13.37
CA ASP A 131 -2.83 17.66 12.58
C ASP A 131 -3.46 17.35 11.21
N PRO A 132 -4.69 17.81 10.94
CA PRO A 132 -5.37 17.51 9.67
C PRO A 132 -4.65 18.07 8.44
N MET A 133 -3.76 19.05 8.62
CA MET A 133 -2.94 19.61 7.54
C MET A 133 -1.66 18.81 7.28
N ARG A 134 -1.35 17.81 8.11
CA ARG A 134 -0.16 16.96 7.99
C ARG A 134 -0.52 15.48 8.05
N ILE A 135 -1.43 15.04 7.16
CA ILE A 135 -1.79 13.63 6.99
C ILE A 135 -1.18 13.14 5.68
N GLY A 136 -0.30 12.15 5.78
CA GLY A 136 0.28 11.45 4.65
C GLY A 136 -0.28 10.04 4.48
N VAL A 137 -0.06 9.47 3.30
CA VAL A 137 -0.44 8.09 3.01
C VAL A 137 0.75 7.29 2.50
N GLY A 138 0.76 6.01 2.80
CA GLY A 138 1.78 5.10 2.30
C GLY A 138 1.24 3.71 2.03
N GLY A 139 2.05 2.89 1.37
CA GLY A 139 1.65 1.51 1.13
C GLY A 139 2.55 0.79 0.14
N ALA A 140 2.33 -0.52 0.02
CA ALA A 140 3.16 -1.37 -0.81
C ALA A 140 2.37 -2.08 -1.92
N SER A 141 2.95 -2.20 -3.12
CA SER A 141 2.33 -2.95 -4.22
C SER A 141 0.89 -2.47 -4.47
N ALA A 142 -0.12 -3.32 -4.29
CA ALA A 142 -1.53 -2.92 -4.32
C ALA A 142 -1.87 -1.83 -3.28
N GLY A 143 -1.33 -1.88 -2.05
CA GLY A 143 -1.48 -0.81 -1.06
C GLY A 143 -0.77 0.49 -1.48
N GLY A 144 0.36 0.37 -2.18
CA GLY A 144 1.02 1.50 -2.83
C GLY A 144 0.18 2.12 -3.96
N HIS A 145 -0.58 1.28 -4.67
CA HIS A 145 -1.60 1.75 -5.61
C HIS A 145 -2.70 2.54 -4.89
N LEU A 146 -3.23 2.02 -3.76
CA LEU A 146 -4.25 2.74 -2.99
C LEU A 146 -3.74 4.11 -2.56
N ALA A 147 -2.55 4.17 -1.95
CA ALA A 147 -1.94 5.42 -1.54
C ALA A 147 -1.71 6.39 -2.73
N ALA A 148 -1.21 5.89 -3.85
CA ALA A 148 -1.03 6.69 -5.06
C ALA A 148 -2.35 7.19 -5.64
N SER A 149 -3.42 6.38 -5.62
CA SER A 149 -4.76 6.77 -6.07
C SER A 149 -5.33 7.92 -5.22
N LEU A 150 -5.11 7.90 -3.90
CA LEU A 150 -5.54 8.99 -3.02
C LEU A 150 -4.82 10.31 -3.33
N GLY A 151 -3.54 10.26 -3.69
CA GLY A 151 -2.75 11.45 -4.02
C GLY A 151 -2.82 11.89 -5.49
N THR A 152 -3.48 11.14 -6.37
CA THR A 152 -3.62 11.48 -7.79
C THR A 152 -5.08 11.53 -8.23
N ILE A 153 -5.77 10.39 -8.28
CA ILE A 153 -7.18 10.30 -8.69
C ILE A 153 -8.07 11.15 -7.76
N HIS A 154 -7.77 11.13 -6.47
CA HIS A 154 -8.51 11.87 -5.43
C HIS A 154 -7.75 13.11 -4.91
N ALA A 155 -6.80 13.64 -5.67
CA ALA A 155 -6.00 14.82 -5.26
C ALA A 155 -6.81 16.09 -5.00
N SER A 156 -8.04 16.16 -5.48
CA SER A 156 -8.98 17.27 -5.24
C SER A 156 -9.98 16.99 -4.10
N ASP A 157 -9.89 15.84 -3.44
CA ASP A 157 -10.71 15.54 -2.26
C ASP A 157 -10.29 16.45 -1.09
N PRO A 158 -11.21 16.98 -0.28
CA PRO A 158 -10.87 17.78 0.91
C PRO A 158 -9.92 17.07 1.88
N ALA A 159 -9.99 15.73 1.96
CA ALA A 159 -9.12 14.90 2.77
C ALA A 159 -7.82 14.49 2.03
N ALA A 160 -7.56 14.95 0.81
CA ALA A 160 -6.40 14.53 0.01
C ALA A 160 -5.10 14.59 0.81
N PRO A 161 -4.24 13.56 0.71
CA PRO A 161 -3.03 13.46 1.51
C PRO A 161 -2.04 14.56 1.15
N LYS A 162 -1.16 14.92 2.10
CA LYS A 162 -0.14 15.96 1.92
C LYS A 162 1.24 15.40 1.58
N VAL A 163 1.41 14.08 1.65
CA VAL A 163 2.63 13.36 1.28
C VAL A 163 2.31 11.92 0.91
N MET A 164 3.08 11.31 0.00
CA MET A 164 2.99 9.89 -0.33
C MET A 164 4.31 9.16 -0.07
N ALA A 165 4.24 7.96 0.56
CA ALA A 165 5.37 7.04 0.74
C ALA A 165 5.05 5.68 0.09
N LEU A 166 5.65 5.41 -1.06
CA LEU A 166 5.25 4.31 -1.94
C LEU A 166 6.34 3.23 -2.02
N PHE A 167 5.99 2.00 -1.64
CA PHE A 167 6.91 0.85 -1.63
C PHE A 167 6.57 -0.10 -2.78
N ASN A 168 7.46 -0.23 -3.77
CA ASN A 168 7.23 -1.00 -5.00
C ASN A 168 5.77 -0.90 -5.52
N PRO A 169 5.27 0.34 -5.74
CA PRO A 169 3.85 0.58 -5.97
C PRO A 169 3.42 0.16 -7.38
N THR A 170 2.18 -0.29 -7.51
CA THR A 170 1.53 -0.48 -8.81
C THR A 170 0.88 0.83 -9.23
N THR A 171 1.56 1.64 -10.03
CA THR A 171 1.11 3.00 -10.39
C THR A 171 0.65 3.15 -11.83
N VAL A 172 0.97 2.19 -12.70
CA VAL A 172 0.57 2.16 -14.10
C VAL A 172 -0.29 0.93 -14.34
N LEU A 173 -1.53 1.12 -14.79
CA LEU A 173 -2.49 0.05 -15.05
C LEU A 173 -3.01 0.04 -16.50
N ALA A 174 -2.69 1.06 -17.29
CA ALA A 174 -3.12 1.19 -18.67
C ALA A 174 -1.95 1.59 -19.57
N PRO A 175 -2.05 1.38 -20.90
CA PRO A 175 -1.06 1.86 -21.84
C PRO A 175 -0.84 3.37 -21.72
N ILE A 176 0.39 3.80 -21.91
CA ILE A 176 0.84 5.19 -21.84
C ILE A 176 1.00 5.73 -23.25
N ALA A 177 0.59 6.96 -23.52
CA ALA A 177 0.81 7.64 -24.80
C ALA A 177 2.28 8.11 -24.95
N ASP A 178 2.76 8.24 -26.19
CA ASP A 178 4.17 8.31 -26.60
C ASP A 178 4.97 9.58 -26.21
N ASP A 179 4.48 10.41 -25.32
CA ASP A 179 5.04 11.77 -25.12
C ASP A 179 5.96 11.93 -23.88
N LEU A 180 6.44 10.85 -23.28
CA LEU A 180 7.37 10.91 -22.14
C LEU A 180 8.82 10.88 -22.61
N SER A 181 9.44 12.05 -22.71
CA SER A 181 10.75 12.29 -23.30
C SER A 181 11.96 11.65 -22.60
N ASP A 182 11.80 11.10 -21.38
CA ASP A 182 12.90 10.56 -20.56
C ASP A 182 12.89 9.03 -20.42
N ALA A 183 11.87 8.33 -20.91
CA ALA A 183 11.86 6.86 -20.89
C ALA A 183 12.55 6.35 -22.16
N SER A 184 13.47 5.36 -22.02
CA SER A 184 13.98 4.68 -23.20
C SER A 184 12.80 4.05 -23.96
N LEU A 185 12.66 4.37 -25.24
CA LEU A 185 11.57 3.88 -26.10
C LEU A 185 11.30 2.38 -25.94
N GLY A 186 12.35 1.55 -25.81
CA GLY A 186 12.20 0.12 -25.68
C GLY A 186 11.60 -0.40 -24.36
N GLU A 187 11.77 0.32 -23.25
CA GLU A 187 11.15 -0.05 -21.96
C GLU A 187 9.66 0.30 -21.98
N PHE A 188 9.33 1.42 -22.57
CA PHE A 188 7.98 1.91 -22.78
C PHE A 188 7.15 0.98 -23.66
N GLU A 189 7.67 0.56 -24.82
CA GLU A 189 7.01 -0.37 -25.74
C GLU A 189 6.73 -1.73 -25.06
N LYS A 190 7.71 -2.28 -24.32
CA LYS A 190 7.53 -3.53 -23.58
C LYS A 190 6.45 -3.42 -22.52
N MET A 191 6.36 -2.27 -21.85
CA MET A 191 5.36 -2.05 -20.81
C MET A 191 3.97 -1.90 -21.41
N ASN A 192 3.81 -1.14 -22.48
CA ASN A 192 2.56 -1.01 -23.20
C ASN A 192 2.07 -2.35 -23.76
N ALA A 193 2.94 -3.15 -24.40
CA ALA A 193 2.60 -4.49 -24.84
C ALA A 193 2.14 -5.41 -23.69
N ARG A 194 2.75 -5.28 -22.51
CA ARG A 194 2.33 -6.04 -21.31
C ARG A 194 0.93 -5.65 -20.83
N TYR A 195 0.57 -4.37 -20.86
CA TYR A 195 -0.77 -3.91 -20.49
C TYR A 195 -1.81 -4.33 -21.51
N GLN A 196 -1.53 -4.17 -22.79
CA GLN A 196 -2.42 -4.64 -23.87
C GLN A 196 -2.70 -6.14 -23.76
N ALA A 197 -1.67 -6.96 -23.52
CA ALA A 197 -1.80 -8.40 -23.34
C ALA A 197 -2.62 -8.83 -22.10
N LYS A 198 -2.82 -7.91 -21.13
CA LYS A 198 -3.53 -8.18 -19.86
C LYS A 198 -4.78 -7.33 -19.68
N GLU A 199 -5.17 -6.56 -20.65
CA GLU A 199 -6.23 -5.56 -20.53
C GLU A 199 -7.54 -6.15 -20.01
N GLU A 200 -8.02 -7.25 -20.59
CA GLU A 200 -9.25 -7.92 -20.15
C GLU A 200 -9.15 -8.44 -18.72
N HIS A 201 -8.01 -9.03 -18.36
CA HIS A 201 -7.75 -9.49 -16.99
C HIS A 201 -7.71 -8.32 -16.00
N LEU A 202 -7.07 -7.21 -16.37
CA LEU A 202 -7.01 -6.01 -15.54
C LEU A 202 -8.41 -5.40 -15.37
N ARG A 203 -9.20 -5.30 -16.43
CA ARG A 203 -10.59 -4.81 -16.38
C ARG A 203 -11.44 -5.65 -15.42
N ALA A 204 -11.34 -6.97 -15.48
CA ALA A 204 -12.04 -7.87 -14.56
C ALA A 204 -11.58 -7.75 -13.10
N LEU A 205 -10.27 -7.55 -12.89
CA LEU A 205 -9.68 -7.38 -11.56
C LEU A 205 -10.02 -6.03 -10.94
N ILE A 206 -10.01 -4.97 -11.74
CA ILE A 206 -10.17 -3.57 -11.32
C ILE A 206 -11.64 -3.22 -11.12
N GLY A 207 -12.52 -3.68 -12.03
CA GLY A 207 -13.95 -3.38 -12.04
C GLY A 207 -14.33 -2.03 -12.68
N LEU A 208 -13.36 -1.41 -13.36
CA LEU A 208 -13.46 -0.18 -14.14
C LEU A 208 -12.56 -0.33 -15.37
N GLU A 209 -12.57 0.65 -16.28
CA GLU A 209 -11.52 0.75 -17.27
C GLU A 209 -10.16 0.98 -16.60
N PRO A 210 -9.10 0.25 -16.99
CA PRO A 210 -7.81 0.33 -16.31
C PRO A 210 -7.23 1.73 -16.17
N VAL A 211 -7.48 2.62 -17.14
CA VAL A 211 -7.02 4.01 -17.12
C VAL A 211 -7.67 4.81 -15.99
N GLU A 212 -8.93 4.53 -15.66
CA GLU A 212 -9.67 5.25 -14.61
C GLU A 212 -9.09 5.00 -13.21
N LEU A 213 -8.43 3.84 -13.01
CA LEU A 213 -7.81 3.48 -11.74
C LEU A 213 -6.27 3.47 -11.81
N SER A 214 -5.67 4.06 -12.85
CA SER A 214 -4.22 4.12 -13.05
C SER A 214 -3.65 5.44 -12.51
N PRO A 215 -3.00 5.48 -11.33
CA PRO A 215 -2.48 6.70 -10.72
C PRO A 215 -1.62 7.55 -11.66
N PHE A 216 -0.81 6.91 -12.51
CA PHE A 216 0.02 7.56 -13.51
C PHE A 216 -0.75 8.54 -14.40
N HIS A 217 -1.94 8.15 -14.86
CA HIS A 217 -2.77 8.92 -15.80
C HIS A 217 -3.51 10.10 -15.14
N HIS A 218 -3.49 10.15 -13.79
CA HIS A 218 -4.17 11.18 -13.00
C HIS A 218 -3.19 12.09 -12.24
N VAL A 219 -1.88 11.98 -12.50
CA VAL A 219 -0.91 12.90 -11.91
C VAL A 219 -1.19 14.33 -12.38
N ALA A 220 -1.29 15.24 -11.42
CA ALA A 220 -1.51 16.67 -11.66
C ALA A 220 -0.60 17.51 -10.73
N SER A 221 -0.57 18.81 -10.93
CA SER A 221 0.28 19.73 -10.15
C SER A 221 -0.11 19.82 -8.67
N ASN A 222 -1.31 19.38 -8.28
CA ASN A 222 -1.76 19.27 -6.91
C ASN A 222 -1.52 17.88 -6.29
N SER A 223 -0.89 16.95 -7.00
CA SER A 223 -0.41 15.70 -6.40
C SER A 223 0.65 15.99 -5.34
N PRO A 224 0.68 15.27 -4.21
CA PRO A 224 1.56 15.61 -3.09
C PRO A 224 3.02 15.19 -3.32
N PRO A 225 3.99 15.80 -2.60
CA PRO A 225 5.37 15.33 -2.54
C PRO A 225 5.44 13.83 -2.27
N THR A 226 6.30 13.12 -2.99
CA THR A 226 6.30 11.66 -3.03
C THR A 226 7.69 11.07 -2.85
N ILE A 227 7.84 10.08 -1.95
CA ILE A 227 9.00 9.20 -1.94
C ILE A 227 8.60 7.82 -2.45
N ILE A 228 9.43 7.23 -3.32
CA ILE A 228 9.19 5.92 -3.93
C ILE A 228 10.39 5.02 -3.64
N PHE A 229 10.15 3.83 -3.10
CA PHE A 229 11.16 2.79 -2.85
C PHE A 229 10.94 1.64 -3.82
N HIS A 230 11.92 1.32 -4.68
CA HIS A 230 11.75 0.23 -5.65
C HIS A 230 13.05 -0.53 -5.93
N GLY A 231 12.93 -1.84 -6.00
CA GLY A 231 14.05 -2.73 -6.34
C GLY A 231 14.17 -2.98 -7.84
N THR A 232 15.41 -2.96 -8.38
CA THR A 232 15.64 -3.13 -9.83
C THR A 232 15.37 -4.54 -10.35
N ASN A 233 15.33 -5.56 -9.45
CA ASN A 233 15.01 -6.93 -9.81
C ASN A 233 13.58 -7.34 -9.42
N ASP A 234 12.65 -6.38 -9.35
CA ASP A 234 11.24 -6.67 -9.08
C ASP A 234 10.57 -7.36 -10.28
N LYS A 235 10.20 -8.63 -10.10
CA LYS A 235 9.54 -9.45 -11.14
C LYS A 235 8.01 -9.36 -11.09
N THR A 236 7.45 -8.73 -10.06
CA THR A 236 5.99 -8.55 -9.88
C THR A 236 5.52 -7.21 -10.45
N VAL A 237 6.11 -6.13 -9.99
CA VAL A 237 5.89 -4.78 -10.48
C VAL A 237 7.20 -4.27 -11.08
N PRO A 238 7.27 -4.06 -12.41
CA PRO A 238 8.50 -3.62 -13.05
C PRO A 238 9.01 -2.30 -12.49
N TYR A 239 10.32 -2.20 -12.24
CA TYR A 239 10.98 -0.97 -11.79
C TYR A 239 10.72 0.22 -12.75
N GLU A 240 10.60 -0.08 -14.05
CA GLU A 240 10.28 0.90 -15.10
C GLU A 240 8.99 1.67 -14.80
N SER A 241 7.98 1.00 -14.19
CA SER A 241 6.72 1.67 -13.82
C SER A 241 6.93 2.75 -12.75
N ALA A 242 7.87 2.53 -11.81
CA ALA A 242 8.23 3.53 -10.80
C ALA A 242 8.99 4.71 -11.41
N LYS A 243 9.91 4.45 -12.35
CA LYS A 243 10.62 5.51 -13.10
C LYS A 243 9.62 6.38 -13.87
N LEU A 244 8.69 5.77 -14.58
CA LEU A 244 7.67 6.48 -15.35
C LEU A 244 6.77 7.33 -14.46
N PHE A 245 6.32 6.76 -13.34
CA PHE A 245 5.50 7.51 -12.39
C PHE A 245 6.27 8.70 -11.78
N ALA A 246 7.54 8.51 -11.42
CA ALA A 246 8.40 9.58 -10.93
C ALA A 246 8.62 10.67 -12.00
N SER A 247 8.84 10.29 -13.26
CA SER A 247 8.96 11.24 -14.38
C SER A 247 7.67 12.03 -14.58
N GLN A 248 6.51 11.38 -14.50
CA GLN A 248 5.21 12.04 -14.62
C GLN A 248 4.95 13.04 -13.48
N LEU A 249 5.31 12.69 -12.24
CA LEU A 249 5.25 13.60 -11.10
C LEU A 249 6.15 14.84 -11.35
N LYS A 250 7.41 14.65 -11.76
CA LYS A 250 8.35 15.73 -12.09
C LYS A 250 7.84 16.64 -13.22
N LYS A 251 7.29 16.05 -14.30
CA LYS A 251 6.70 16.78 -15.43
C LYS A 251 5.57 17.72 -14.98
N ASN A 252 4.84 17.33 -13.93
CA ASN A 252 3.76 18.14 -13.33
C ASN A 252 4.25 19.06 -12.18
N GLY A 253 5.56 19.22 -11.99
CA GLY A 253 6.13 20.11 -10.97
C GLY A 253 6.05 19.57 -9.55
N VAL A 254 5.75 18.27 -9.37
CA VAL A 254 5.66 17.63 -8.06
C VAL A 254 7.04 17.16 -7.60
N PHE A 255 7.39 17.46 -6.35
CA PHE A 255 8.63 16.94 -5.74
C PHE A 255 8.54 15.43 -5.57
N VAL A 256 9.50 14.70 -6.14
CA VAL A 256 9.57 13.23 -6.03
C VAL A 256 11.00 12.77 -5.79
N ASP A 257 11.18 11.87 -4.84
CA ASP A 257 12.42 11.19 -4.52
C ASP A 257 12.28 9.68 -4.81
N LEU A 258 12.92 9.20 -5.88
CA LEU A 258 12.91 7.78 -6.25
C LEU A 258 14.16 7.09 -5.70
N LYS A 259 14.00 6.29 -4.69
CA LYS A 259 15.03 5.44 -4.06
C LYS A 259 15.11 4.10 -4.76
N THR A 260 16.24 3.86 -5.40
CA THR A 260 16.52 2.64 -6.17
C THR A 260 17.34 1.66 -5.36
N TYR A 261 16.88 0.41 -5.28
CA TYR A 261 17.56 -0.66 -4.57
C TYR A 261 18.03 -1.71 -5.57
N GLU A 262 19.34 -1.66 -5.89
CA GLU A 262 19.94 -2.53 -6.92
C GLU A 262 19.84 -4.00 -6.53
N GLY A 263 19.37 -4.83 -7.47
CA GLY A 263 19.19 -6.28 -7.29
C GLY A 263 18.05 -6.68 -6.35
N ALA A 264 17.40 -5.73 -5.64
CA ALA A 264 16.30 -6.04 -4.74
C ALA A 264 15.03 -6.45 -5.50
N GLY A 265 14.34 -7.47 -4.97
CA GLY A 265 13.08 -7.98 -5.55
C GLY A 265 11.84 -7.36 -4.91
N HIS A 266 10.66 -7.85 -5.31
CA HIS A 266 9.39 -7.41 -4.74
C HIS A 266 9.34 -7.66 -3.22
N ARG A 267 8.79 -6.70 -2.43
CA ARG A 267 8.65 -6.78 -0.95
C ARG A 267 9.97 -6.76 -0.18
N PHE A 268 11.09 -6.31 -0.79
CA PHE A 268 12.41 -6.24 -0.15
C PHE A 268 12.39 -5.47 1.18
N PHE A 269 11.67 -4.37 1.26
CA PHE A 269 11.55 -3.46 2.41
C PHE A 269 10.96 -4.11 3.68
N ASN A 270 10.38 -5.32 3.60
CA ASN A 270 9.85 -6.05 4.77
C ASN A 270 10.95 -6.75 5.61
N ARG A 271 12.20 -6.75 5.17
CA ARG A 271 13.30 -7.50 5.78
C ARG A 271 14.55 -6.64 5.90
N GLU A 272 15.34 -6.91 6.93
CA GLU A 272 16.68 -6.33 7.05
C GLU A 272 17.62 -6.79 5.91
N PRO A 273 18.57 -5.94 5.49
CA PRO A 273 18.81 -4.56 5.99
C PRO A 273 17.87 -3.51 5.38
N TYR A 274 17.03 -3.89 4.43
CA TYR A 274 16.20 -2.96 3.65
C TYR A 274 15.11 -2.27 4.46
N PHE A 275 14.57 -2.94 5.49
CA PHE A 275 13.61 -2.28 6.38
C PHE A 275 14.23 -1.05 7.04
N SER A 276 15.40 -1.20 7.69
CA SER A 276 16.08 -0.09 8.35
C SER A 276 16.49 1.02 7.36
N GLN A 277 16.91 0.65 6.15
CA GLN A 277 17.29 1.62 5.12
C GLN A 277 16.07 2.43 4.64
N THR A 278 14.98 1.76 4.25
CA THR A 278 13.78 2.43 3.73
C THR A 278 13.07 3.25 4.81
N ALA A 279 13.08 2.79 6.06
CA ALA A 279 12.51 3.55 7.17
C ALA A 279 13.35 4.82 7.46
N GLY A 280 14.68 4.72 7.50
CA GLY A 280 15.55 5.88 7.68
C GLY A 280 15.46 6.90 6.54
N GLU A 281 15.31 6.43 5.29
CA GLU A 281 15.10 7.33 4.14
C GLU A 281 13.72 8.00 4.16
N LEU A 282 12.68 7.29 4.64
CA LEU A 282 11.36 7.88 4.87
C LEU A 282 11.42 8.97 5.94
N GLU A 283 12.10 8.71 7.05
CA GLU A 283 12.32 9.69 8.13
C GLU A 283 13.05 10.93 7.59
N ALA A 284 14.14 10.74 6.85
CA ALA A 284 14.89 11.85 6.27
C ALA A 284 14.04 12.67 5.28
N PHE A 285 13.19 12.01 4.50
CA PHE A 285 12.26 12.68 3.60
C PHE A 285 11.22 13.51 4.36
N LEU A 286 10.62 12.95 5.41
CA LEU A 286 9.62 13.63 6.25
C LEU A 286 10.26 14.78 7.04
N LEU A 287 11.50 14.61 7.54
CA LEU A 287 12.28 15.67 8.17
C LEU A 287 12.53 16.82 7.19
N GLY A 288 12.93 16.52 5.95
CA GLY A 288 13.13 17.52 4.89
C GLY A 288 11.87 18.31 4.53
N LEU A 289 10.70 17.78 4.79
CA LEU A 289 9.40 18.45 4.64
C LEU A 289 8.92 19.17 5.92
N GLY A 290 9.68 19.12 7.01
CA GLY A 290 9.32 19.71 8.30
C GLY A 290 8.20 18.95 9.04
N TRP A 291 8.07 17.65 8.80
CA TRP A 291 7.07 16.80 9.47
C TRP A 291 7.64 16.11 10.71
N LEU A 292 8.94 15.90 10.76
CA LEU A 292 9.67 15.39 11.92
C LEU A 292 10.60 16.48 12.49
N GLU A 293 10.95 16.36 13.78
CA GLU A 293 11.91 17.23 14.49
C GLU A 293 13.22 16.50 14.78
#